data_527a75a59f70552902a8b99cea681b0e
#
_entry.id   527a75a59f70552902a8b99cea681b0e
#
_cell.length_a   1.000
_cell.length_b   1.000
_cell.length_c   1.000
_cell.angle_alpha   90.00
_cell.angle_beta   90.00
_cell.angle_gamma   90.00
#
_symmetry.space_group_name_H-M   'P 1'
#
loop_
_entity.id
_entity.type
_entity.pdbx_description
1 polymer ?
#
loop_
_entity_poly.entity_id
_entity_poly.type
_entity_poly.pdbx_seq_one_letter_code
_entity_poly.pdbx_strand_id
1 'polypeptide(L)' 'MTKREALEQWKTYRLPAIQQCEQQYGNGIDRCMRREDWNNYTDALCKDGAITPWQYENWTHPRIVDPD' A
#
# COMPACT_ATOMS: atom_id res chain seq x y z
N MET A 1 -0.62 -6.62 -13.99
CA MET A 1 0.25 -6.58 -12.78
C MET A 1 -0.33 -7.51 -11.72
N THR A 2 0.52 -8.30 -11.08
CA THR A 2 0.09 -9.16 -9.98
C THR A 2 0.12 -8.39 -8.67
N LYS A 3 -0.57 -8.92 -7.65
CA LYS A 3 -0.56 -8.35 -6.29
C LYS A 3 0.87 -8.27 -5.76
N ARG A 4 1.68 -9.31 -6.00
CA ARG A 4 3.07 -9.36 -5.57
C ARG A 4 3.89 -8.23 -6.17
N GLU A 5 3.73 -7.99 -7.47
CA GLU A 5 4.42 -6.90 -8.15
C GLU A 5 4.00 -5.54 -7.61
N ALA A 6 2.71 -5.34 -7.40
CA ALA A 6 2.20 -4.10 -6.83
C ALA A 6 2.75 -3.89 -5.42
N LEU A 7 2.81 -4.94 -4.60
CA LEU A 7 3.35 -4.87 -3.24
C LEU A 7 4.84 -4.52 -3.25
N GLU A 8 5.62 -5.14 -4.13
CA GLU A 8 7.04 -4.85 -4.24
C GLU A 8 7.30 -3.39 -4.63
N GLN A 9 6.52 -2.86 -5.57
CA GLN A 9 6.61 -1.46 -5.95
C GLN A 9 6.23 -0.54 -4.80
N TRP A 10 5.15 -0.86 -4.08
CA TRP A 10 4.71 -0.09 -2.93
C TRP A 10 5.79 -0.03 -1.85
N LYS A 11 6.42 -1.18 -1.54
CA LYS A 11 7.50 -1.26 -0.55
C LYS A 11 8.72 -0.44 -0.97
N THR A 12 9.00 -0.38 -2.26
CA THR A 12 10.16 0.33 -2.78
C THR A 12 9.94 1.85 -2.81
N TYR A 13 8.76 2.28 -3.26
CA TYR A 13 8.51 3.69 -3.56
C TYR A 13 7.69 4.42 -2.50
N ARG A 14 6.83 3.72 -1.77
CA ARG A 14 5.90 4.36 -0.85
C ARG A 14 6.24 4.11 0.62
N LEU A 15 6.64 2.89 0.96
CA LEU A 15 6.87 2.50 2.35
C LEU A 15 7.97 3.32 3.04
N PRO A 16 9.12 3.64 2.40
CA PRO A 16 10.15 4.43 3.08
C PRO A 16 9.65 5.78 3.60
N ALA A 17 8.81 6.47 2.82
CA ALA A 17 8.23 7.75 3.25
C ALA A 17 7.28 7.55 4.44
N ILE A 18 6.50 6.48 4.43
CA ILE A 18 5.58 6.15 5.52
C ILE A 18 6.36 5.83 6.79
N GLN A 19 7.42 5.02 6.67
CA GLN A 19 8.27 4.67 7.80
C GLN A 19 8.93 5.91 8.42
N GLN A 20 9.34 6.87 7.59
CA GLN A 20 9.90 8.13 8.06
C GLN A 20 8.88 8.90 8.90
N CYS A 21 7.64 8.97 8.46
CA CYS A 21 6.56 9.60 9.21
C CYS A 21 6.29 8.85 10.51
N GLU A 22 6.28 7.53 10.48
CA GLU A 22 6.07 6.70 11.67
C GLU A 22 7.16 6.96 12.73
N GLN A 23 8.40 7.06 12.30
CA GLN A 23 9.52 7.37 13.19
C GLN A 23 9.41 8.77 13.78
N GLN A 24 9.00 9.74 12.98
CA GLN A 24 8.87 11.13 13.39
C GLN A 24 7.84 11.30 14.50
N TYR A 25 6.72 10.58 14.41
CA TYR A 25 5.66 10.66 15.41
C TYR A 25 5.89 9.73 16.61
N GLY A 26 6.81 8.76 16.49
CA GLY A 26 7.21 7.90 17.60
C GLY A 26 6.17 6.88 18.07
N ASN A 27 5.12 6.63 17.28
CA ASN A 27 4.02 5.74 17.64
C ASN A 27 4.12 4.35 17.04
N GLY A 28 5.26 4.00 16.42
CA GLY A 28 5.42 2.74 15.72
C GLY A 28 4.62 2.70 14.42
N ILE A 29 4.17 1.50 14.04
CA ILE A 29 3.48 1.29 12.75
C ILE A 29 2.11 1.97 12.77
N ASP A 30 1.87 2.84 11.78
CA ASP A 30 0.57 3.49 11.58
C ASP A 30 -0.24 2.71 10.55
N ARG A 31 -1.11 1.84 11.05
CA ARG A 31 -1.95 1.00 10.18
C ARG A 31 -2.86 1.82 9.28
N CYS A 32 -3.45 2.88 9.83
CA CYS A 32 -4.38 3.73 9.08
C CYS A 32 -3.67 4.39 7.89
N MET A 33 -2.48 4.94 8.12
CA MET A 33 -1.67 5.56 7.08
C MET A 33 -1.27 4.55 6.01
N ARG A 34 -0.82 3.36 6.41
CA ARG A 34 -0.40 2.32 5.47
C ARG A 34 -1.56 1.81 4.62
N ARG A 35 -2.73 1.58 5.24
CA ARG A 35 -3.93 1.12 4.53
C ARG A 35 -4.42 2.17 3.55
N GLU A 36 -4.48 3.42 3.97
CA GLU A 36 -4.91 4.52 3.11
C GLU A 36 -3.98 4.71 1.92
N ASP A 37 -2.67 4.69 2.16
CA ASP A 37 -1.69 4.81 1.09
C ASP A 37 -1.78 3.64 0.10
N TRP A 38 -1.93 2.41 0.60
CA TRP A 38 -2.12 1.24 -0.25
C TRP A 38 -3.37 1.38 -1.11
N ASN A 39 -4.48 1.81 -0.53
CA ASN A 39 -5.72 2.03 -1.27
C ASN A 39 -5.53 3.07 -2.36
N ASN A 40 -4.88 4.18 -2.06
CA ASN A 40 -4.63 5.24 -3.03
C ASN A 40 -3.70 4.76 -4.15
N TYR A 41 -2.69 3.98 -3.80
CA TYR A 41 -1.75 3.42 -4.77
C TYR A 41 -2.44 2.44 -5.72
N THR A 42 -3.22 1.51 -5.19
CA THR A 42 -3.96 0.54 -6.02
C THR A 42 -5.05 1.22 -6.85
N ASP A 43 -5.68 2.26 -6.32
CA ASP A 43 -6.65 3.06 -7.09
C ASP A 43 -5.97 3.69 -8.32
N ALA A 44 -4.79 4.28 -8.13
CA ALA A 44 -4.00 4.85 -9.23
C ALA A 44 -3.63 3.79 -10.25
N LEU A 45 -3.21 2.60 -9.81
CA LEU A 45 -2.89 1.48 -10.71
C LEU A 45 -4.11 1.06 -11.52
N CYS A 46 -5.28 1.03 -10.90
CA CYS A 46 -6.53 0.70 -11.58
C CYS A 46 -6.88 1.77 -12.64
N LYS A 47 -6.76 3.03 -12.30
CA LYS A 47 -7.03 4.13 -13.23
C LYS A 47 -6.08 4.13 -14.42
N ASP A 48 -4.83 3.74 -14.20
CA ASP A 48 -3.83 3.63 -15.27
C ASP A 48 -3.96 2.35 -16.09
N GLY A 49 -4.86 1.45 -15.71
CA GLY A 49 -5.05 0.18 -16.41
C GLY A 49 -4.00 -0.88 -16.06
N ALA A 50 -3.15 -0.64 -15.06
CA ALA A 50 -2.13 -1.59 -14.64
C ALA A 50 -2.74 -2.78 -13.91
N ILE A 51 -3.85 -2.58 -13.22
CA ILE A 51 -4.64 -3.64 -12.60
C ILE A 51 -6.10 -3.49 -13.02
N THR A 52 -6.87 -4.58 -12.91
CA THR A 52 -8.28 -4.58 -13.27
C THR A 52 -9.13 -4.08 -12.09
N PRO A 53 -10.37 -3.60 -12.34
CA PRO A 53 -11.29 -3.29 -11.24
C PRO A 53 -11.54 -4.47 -10.30
N TRP A 54 -11.54 -5.70 -10.84
CA TRP A 54 -11.68 -6.90 -10.03
C TRP A 54 -10.51 -7.04 -9.05
N GLN A 55 -9.28 -6.83 -9.53
CA GLN A 55 -8.09 -6.89 -8.68
C GLN A 55 -8.13 -5.82 -7.59
N TYR A 56 -8.51 -4.60 -7.96
CA TYR A 56 -8.64 -3.50 -7.01
C TYR A 56 -9.63 -3.81 -5.88
N GLU A 57 -10.77 -4.40 -6.24
CA GLU A 57 -11.82 -4.70 -5.26
C GLU A 57 -11.55 -5.94 -4.42
N ASN A 58 -10.79 -6.91 -4.95
CA ASN A 58 -10.63 -8.22 -4.33
C ASN A 58 -9.27 -8.46 -3.65
N TRP A 59 -8.29 -7.61 -3.90
CA TRP A 59 -7.01 -7.72 -3.21
C TRP A 59 -7.17 -7.31 -1.75
N THR A 60 -6.79 -8.23 -0.84
CA THR A 60 -6.75 -7.93 0.58
C THR A 60 -5.48 -7.13 0.90
N HIS A 61 -5.49 -6.43 2.05
CA HIS A 61 -4.31 -5.69 2.49
C HIS A 61 -3.21 -6.68 2.88
N PRO A 62 -1.99 -6.53 2.31
CA PRO A 62 -0.84 -7.32 2.75
C PRO A 62 -0.51 -7.04 4.22
N ARG A 63 0.14 -7.99 4.88
CA ARG A 63 0.49 -7.85 6.31
C ARG A 63 1.38 -6.66 6.60
N ILE A 64 2.28 -6.30 5.68
CA ILE A 64 3.14 -5.14 5.86
C ILE A 64 2.35 -3.83 5.79
N VAL A 65 1.20 -3.84 5.09
CA VAL A 65 0.30 -2.69 4.99
C VAL A 65 -0.61 -2.62 6.22
N ASP A 66 -1.17 -3.77 6.60
CA ASP A 66 -2.10 -3.86 7.73
C ASP A 66 -1.66 -5.03 8.63
N PRO A 67 -0.62 -4.84 9.45
CA PRO A 67 -0.14 -5.89 10.35
C PRO A 67 -1.14 -6.13 11.49
N ASP A 68 -1.24 -7.37 11.87
CA ASP A 68 -2.11 -7.79 12.99
C ASP A 68 -1.55 -7.34 14.34
#